data_c13b8849209a343f2b60b3ccf3512d62
#
_entry.id   c13b8849209a343f2b60b3ccf3512d62
#
_cell.length_a   1.000
_cell.length_b   1.000
_cell.length_c   1.000
_cell.angle_alpha   90.00
_cell.angle_beta   90.00
_cell.angle_gamma   90.00
#
_symmetry.space_group_name_H-M   'P 1'
#
loop_
_entity.id
_entity.type
_entity.pdbx_description
1 polymer ?
#
loop_
_entity_poly.entity_id
_entity_poly.type
_entity_poly.pdbx_seq_one_letter_code
_entity_poly.pdbx_strand_id
1 'polypeptide(L)'
;MIDATAAFCSHQGLHQVGLLASAGTCHAGIYQRALKRVGIRTIQPTEIQEIAIHDMIYAGVKAGRKDYDSSRVEQVLTDMADAGAEAFILGCTEVPVAVNMYHLKGRFIDATQVLAEKAAAAAGARVISRLPEASAT
;
A
#
# COMPACT_ATOMS: atom_id res chain seq x y z
N MET A 1 10.48 4.45 -7.94
CA MET A 1 9.57 3.74 -6.99
C MET A 1 8.17 3.62 -7.55
N ILE A 2 7.49 4.69 -7.85
CA ILE A 2 6.07 4.72 -8.26
C ILE A 2 5.83 3.92 -9.54
N ASP A 3 6.60 4.16 -10.61
CA ASP A 3 6.46 3.40 -11.86
C ASP A 3 6.81 1.91 -11.68
N ALA A 4 7.76 1.59 -10.80
CA ALA A 4 8.08 0.21 -10.45
C ALA A 4 6.91 -0.48 -9.75
N THR A 5 6.22 0.23 -8.85
CA THR A 5 5.03 -0.28 -8.16
C THR A 5 3.87 -0.49 -9.12
N ALA A 6 3.62 0.45 -10.03
CA ALA A 6 2.59 0.31 -11.06
C ALA A 6 2.87 -0.89 -11.99
N ALA A 7 4.12 -1.07 -12.42
CA ALA A 7 4.53 -2.22 -13.21
C ALA A 7 4.35 -3.53 -12.44
N PHE A 8 4.71 -3.58 -11.17
CA PHE A 8 4.50 -4.75 -10.33
C PHE A 8 3.00 -5.11 -10.23
N CYS A 9 2.13 -4.14 -9.96
CA CYS A 9 0.68 -4.36 -9.92
C CYS A 9 0.13 -4.89 -11.24
N SER A 10 0.62 -4.36 -12.37
CA SER A 10 0.25 -4.83 -13.70
C SER A 10 0.68 -6.29 -13.93
N HIS A 11 1.90 -6.66 -13.56
CA HIS A 11 2.40 -8.03 -13.63
C HIS A 11 1.61 -9.00 -12.74
N GLN A 12 1.05 -8.50 -11.63
CA GLN A 12 0.19 -9.27 -10.74
C GLN A 12 -1.25 -9.44 -11.27
N GLY A 13 -1.57 -8.87 -12.43
CA GLY A 13 -2.89 -8.93 -13.02
C GLY A 13 -3.96 -8.13 -12.25
N LEU A 14 -3.56 -7.11 -11.50
CA LEU A 14 -4.47 -6.28 -10.73
C LEU A 14 -5.17 -5.24 -11.62
N HIS A 15 -6.44 -4.98 -11.35
CA HIS A 15 -7.26 -4.00 -12.05
C HIS A 15 -7.66 -2.82 -11.18
N GLN A 16 -7.77 -3.04 -9.86
CA GLN A 16 -8.14 -2.04 -8.88
C GLN A 16 -7.31 -2.22 -7.60
N VAL A 17 -6.70 -1.15 -7.13
CA VAL A 17 -5.89 -1.17 -5.92
C VAL A 17 -6.25 -0.02 -4.99
N GLY A 18 -6.24 -0.28 -3.68
CA GLY A 18 -6.33 0.75 -2.67
C GLY A 18 -4.98 1.43 -2.46
N LEU A 19 -4.98 2.72 -2.18
CA LEU A 19 -3.78 3.48 -1.83
C LEU A 19 -3.82 3.89 -0.36
N LEU A 20 -2.86 3.39 0.40
CA LEU A 20 -2.64 3.78 1.80
C LEU A 20 -1.35 4.59 1.89
N ALA A 21 -1.49 5.89 2.05
CA ALA A 21 -0.36 6.83 2.10
C ALA A 21 -0.72 8.07 2.91
N SER A 22 0.24 8.96 3.08
CA SER A 22 -0.05 10.28 3.64
C SER A 22 -1.01 11.06 2.74
N ALA A 23 -1.79 11.97 3.32
CA ALA A 23 -2.70 12.84 2.57
C ALA A 23 -1.97 13.60 1.44
N GLY A 24 -0.76 14.09 1.70
CA GLY A 24 0.04 14.77 0.67
C GLY A 24 0.35 13.87 -0.53
N THR A 25 0.67 12.61 -0.31
CA THR A 25 0.91 11.64 -1.40
C THR A 25 -0.37 11.32 -2.17
N CYS A 26 -1.48 11.15 -1.47
CA CYS A 26 -2.79 10.92 -2.10
C CYS A 26 -3.22 12.13 -2.95
N HIS A 27 -3.11 13.35 -2.41
CA HIS A 27 -3.52 14.57 -3.09
C HIS A 27 -2.60 14.93 -4.27
N ALA A 28 -1.32 14.59 -4.22
CA ALA A 28 -0.40 14.81 -5.34
C ALA A 28 -0.74 13.97 -6.59
N GLY A 29 -1.50 12.90 -6.45
CA GLY A 29 -1.99 12.06 -7.55
C GLY A 29 -0.92 11.29 -8.31
N ILE A 30 0.28 11.12 -7.72
CA ILE A 30 1.43 10.51 -8.40
C ILE A 30 1.23 9.01 -8.65
N TYR A 31 0.70 8.28 -7.68
CA TYR A 31 0.36 6.87 -7.84
C TYR A 31 -0.80 6.68 -8.81
N GLN A 32 -1.83 7.50 -8.70
CA GLN A 32 -3.03 7.43 -9.54
C GLN A 32 -2.67 7.58 -11.02
N ARG A 33 -1.80 8.55 -11.35
CA ARG A 33 -1.33 8.76 -12.73
C ARG A 33 -0.51 7.58 -13.25
N ALA A 34 0.38 7.02 -12.44
CA ALA A 34 1.21 5.89 -12.83
C ALA A 34 0.39 4.62 -13.06
N LEU A 35 -0.54 4.33 -12.15
CA LEU A 35 -1.45 3.17 -12.23
C LEU A 35 -2.40 3.30 -13.43
N LYS A 36 -2.93 4.49 -13.68
CA LYS A 36 -3.79 4.75 -14.83
C LYS A 36 -3.09 4.46 -16.17
N ARG A 37 -1.80 4.77 -16.27
CA ARG A 37 -1.00 4.47 -17.49
C ARG A 37 -0.91 2.98 -17.81
N VAL A 38 -1.03 2.12 -16.81
CA VAL A 38 -1.03 0.66 -16.97
C VAL A 38 -2.43 0.04 -16.82
N GLY A 39 -3.49 0.86 -16.90
CA GLY A 39 -4.88 0.41 -16.90
C GLY A 39 -5.42 0.01 -15.52
N ILE A 40 -4.80 0.43 -14.43
CA ILE A 40 -5.22 0.09 -13.06
C ILE A 40 -5.92 1.29 -12.43
N ARG A 41 -7.10 1.04 -11.87
CA ARG A 41 -7.86 2.03 -11.12
C ARG A 41 -7.38 2.11 -9.67
N THR A 42 -7.23 3.32 -9.16
CA THR A 42 -6.87 3.57 -7.76
C THR A 42 -8.12 3.90 -6.95
N ILE A 43 -8.32 3.18 -5.86
CA ILE A 43 -9.32 3.50 -4.84
C ILE A 43 -8.59 4.31 -3.77
N GLN A 44 -8.99 5.57 -3.61
CA GLN A 44 -8.43 6.47 -2.62
C GLN A 44 -9.27 6.45 -1.35
N PRO A 45 -8.64 6.65 -0.18
CA PRO A 45 -9.39 6.87 1.03
C PRO A 45 -10.21 8.17 0.94
N THR A 46 -11.38 8.16 1.55
CA THR A 46 -12.17 9.38 1.79
C THR A 46 -11.47 10.25 2.83
N GLU A 47 -11.88 11.51 2.98
CA GLU A 47 -11.31 12.42 4.00
C GLU A 47 -11.35 11.82 5.42
N ILE A 48 -12.46 11.18 5.79
CA ILE A 48 -12.59 10.52 7.09
C ILE A 48 -11.63 9.34 7.23
N GLN A 49 -11.45 8.57 6.16
CA GLN A 49 -10.50 7.45 6.12
C GLN A 49 -9.05 7.94 6.15
N GLU A 50 -8.74 9.05 5.48
CA GLU A 50 -7.41 9.69 5.57
C GLU A 50 -7.08 10.10 7.01
N ILE A 51 -8.05 10.64 7.76
CA ILE A 51 -7.87 10.98 9.17
C ILE A 51 -7.52 9.73 9.99
N ALA A 52 -8.18 8.59 9.74
CA ALA A 52 -7.89 7.35 10.46
C ALA A 52 -6.47 6.83 10.14
N ILE A 53 -6.05 6.87 8.88
CA ILE A 53 -4.71 6.48 8.45
C ILE A 53 -3.65 7.42 9.05
N HIS A 54 -3.88 8.72 9.01
CA HIS A 54 -3.00 9.74 9.59
C HIS A 54 -2.83 9.54 11.10
N ASP A 55 -3.93 9.32 11.81
CA ASP A 55 -3.90 9.09 13.26
C ASP A 55 -3.08 7.83 13.61
N MET A 56 -3.26 6.74 12.88
CA MET A 56 -2.45 5.54 13.04
C MET A 56 -0.96 5.80 12.82
N ILE A 57 -0.60 6.60 11.82
CA ILE A 57 0.80 6.94 11.55
C ILE A 57 1.40 7.76 12.69
N TYR A 58 0.72 8.81 13.12
CA TYR A 58 1.27 9.78 14.07
C TYR A 58 1.07 9.39 15.54
N ALA A 59 -0.16 9.04 15.94
CA ALA A 59 -0.46 8.67 17.31
C ALA A 59 -0.13 7.19 17.61
N GLY A 60 0.01 6.35 16.59
CA GLY A 60 0.43 4.97 16.70
C GLY A 60 1.91 4.78 16.44
N VAL A 61 2.30 4.67 15.17
CA VAL A 61 3.67 4.27 14.76
C VAL A 61 4.73 5.26 15.23
N LYS A 62 4.59 6.54 14.90
CA LYS A 62 5.59 7.57 15.28
C LYS A 62 5.67 7.81 16.77
N ALA A 63 4.58 7.61 17.50
CA ALA A 63 4.55 7.66 18.94
C ALA A 63 5.06 6.37 19.62
N GLY A 64 5.42 5.34 18.84
CA GLY A 64 5.92 4.06 19.35
C GLY A 64 4.89 3.25 20.14
N ARG A 65 3.59 3.50 19.94
CA ARG A 65 2.51 2.87 20.69
C ARG A 65 2.13 1.52 20.09
N LYS A 66 2.52 0.45 20.77
CA LYS A 66 2.14 -0.92 20.41
C LYS A 66 0.68 -1.26 20.74
N ASP A 67 0.09 -0.50 21.66
CA ASP A 67 -1.28 -0.64 22.15
C ASP A 67 -2.28 0.27 21.43
N TYR A 68 -1.89 0.82 20.26
CA TYR A 68 -2.78 1.64 19.44
C TYR A 68 -3.97 0.83 18.93
N ASP A 69 -5.17 1.37 19.05
CA ASP A 69 -6.39 0.77 18.52
C ASP A 69 -6.49 0.99 16.99
N SER A 70 -6.18 -0.05 16.23
CA SER A 70 -6.20 -0.04 14.77
C SER A 70 -7.58 -0.30 14.13
N SER A 71 -8.62 -0.47 14.93
CA SER A 71 -9.95 -0.86 14.44
C SER A 71 -10.53 0.06 13.36
N ARG A 72 -10.26 1.37 13.46
CA ARG A 72 -10.69 2.35 12.45
C ARG A 72 -10.01 2.11 11.10
N VAL A 73 -8.71 1.76 11.10
CA VAL A 73 -7.98 1.46 9.87
C VAL A 73 -8.37 0.09 9.30
N GLU A 74 -8.65 -0.88 10.16
CA GLU A 74 -9.21 -2.17 9.72
C GLU A 74 -10.56 -1.99 9.00
N GLN A 75 -11.40 -1.07 9.50
CA GLN A 75 -12.64 -0.71 8.80
C GLN A 75 -12.36 -0.03 7.46
N VAL A 76 -11.36 0.87 7.38
CA VAL A 76 -10.94 1.48 6.10
C VAL A 76 -10.54 0.41 5.08
N LEU A 77 -9.76 -0.57 5.48
CA LEU A 77 -9.36 -1.69 4.60
C LEU A 77 -10.56 -2.49 4.12
N THR A 78 -11.52 -2.76 5.00
CA THR A 78 -12.77 -3.46 4.66
C THR A 78 -13.59 -2.65 3.66
N ASP A 79 -13.81 -1.37 3.92
CA ASP A 79 -14.57 -0.48 3.04
C ASP A 79 -13.94 -0.37 1.64
N MET A 80 -12.62 -0.26 1.58
CA MET A 80 -11.90 -0.20 0.30
C MET A 80 -11.94 -1.54 -0.45
N ALA A 81 -11.86 -2.67 0.25
CA ALA A 81 -12.02 -3.99 -0.34
C ALA A 81 -13.45 -4.18 -0.89
N ASP A 82 -14.48 -3.76 -0.16
CA ASP A 82 -15.87 -3.79 -0.60
C ASP A 82 -16.10 -2.87 -1.82
N ALA A 83 -15.34 -1.78 -1.93
CA ALA A 83 -15.33 -0.91 -3.11
C ALA A 83 -14.57 -1.50 -4.30
N GLY A 84 -13.93 -2.66 -4.15
CA GLY A 84 -13.28 -3.41 -5.21
C GLY A 84 -11.75 -3.41 -5.19
N ALA A 85 -11.11 -2.94 -4.11
CA ALA A 85 -9.65 -3.03 -3.99
C ALA A 85 -9.21 -4.50 -3.87
N GLU A 86 -8.41 -4.95 -4.83
CA GLU A 86 -7.87 -6.31 -4.89
C GLU A 86 -6.57 -6.45 -4.08
N ALA A 87 -5.91 -5.33 -3.84
CA ALA A 87 -4.71 -5.20 -3.01
C ALA A 87 -4.56 -3.75 -2.55
N PHE A 88 -3.65 -3.52 -1.59
CA PHE A 88 -3.38 -2.19 -1.03
C PHE A 88 -1.93 -1.81 -1.24
N ILE A 89 -1.68 -0.70 -1.92
CA ILE A 89 -0.34 -0.12 -2.05
C ILE A 89 -0.02 0.66 -0.76
N LEU A 90 1.10 0.32 -0.14
CA LEU A 90 1.65 1.02 1.01
C LEU A 90 2.60 2.11 0.48
N GLY A 91 2.08 3.32 0.31
CA GLY A 91 2.74 4.43 -0.38
C GLY A 91 3.60 5.33 0.50
N CYS A 92 3.77 5.01 1.78
CA CYS A 92 4.69 5.69 2.69
C CYS A 92 5.41 4.69 3.59
N THR A 93 6.51 5.13 4.23
CA THR A 93 7.41 4.26 5.00
C THR A 93 6.83 3.78 6.33
N GLU A 94 5.88 4.50 6.88
CA GLU A 94 5.27 4.17 8.17
C GLU A 94 4.16 3.13 8.07
N VAL A 95 3.42 3.09 6.96
CA VAL A 95 2.30 2.15 6.79
C VAL A 95 2.74 0.69 6.81
N PRO A 96 3.85 0.28 6.17
CA PRO A 96 4.37 -1.08 6.32
C PRO A 96 4.71 -1.44 7.78
N VAL A 97 5.23 -0.47 8.54
CA VAL A 97 5.49 -0.65 9.98
C VAL A 97 4.18 -0.89 10.73
N ALA A 98 3.14 -0.09 10.44
CA ALA A 98 1.82 -0.27 11.05
C ALA A 98 1.21 -1.62 10.73
N VAL A 99 1.27 -2.06 9.47
CA VAL A 99 0.77 -3.37 9.03
C VAL A 99 1.36 -4.50 9.88
N ASN A 100 2.68 -4.46 10.09
CA ASN A 100 3.37 -5.45 10.91
C ASN A 100 3.07 -5.29 12.42
N MET A 101 3.14 -4.06 12.92
CA MET A 101 2.99 -3.77 14.36
C MET A 101 1.58 -4.08 14.87
N TYR A 102 0.56 -3.78 14.07
CA TYR A 102 -0.86 -3.95 14.44
C TYR A 102 -1.50 -5.18 13.80
N HIS A 103 -0.72 -6.01 13.10
CA HIS A 103 -1.17 -7.24 12.44
C HIS A 103 -2.37 -7.03 11.52
N LEU A 104 -2.38 -5.92 10.77
CA LEU A 104 -3.44 -5.61 9.82
C LEU A 104 -3.56 -6.71 8.75
N LYS A 105 -4.79 -7.02 8.34
CA LYS A 105 -5.09 -8.07 7.37
C LYS A 105 -5.37 -7.48 6.00
N GLY A 106 -4.80 -8.10 4.97
CA GLY A 106 -5.00 -7.70 3.58
C GLY A 106 -3.87 -8.17 2.68
N ARG A 107 -4.03 -7.97 1.38
CA ARG A 107 -2.97 -8.15 0.40
C ARG A 107 -2.23 -6.83 0.23
N PHE A 108 -1.06 -6.70 0.82
CA PHE A 108 -0.29 -5.46 0.85
C PHE A 108 0.86 -5.49 -0.14
N ILE A 109 1.07 -4.37 -0.82
CA ILE A 109 2.19 -4.14 -1.75
C ILE A 109 2.98 -2.96 -1.21
N ASP A 110 4.13 -3.26 -0.60
CA ASP A 110 5.06 -2.24 -0.09
C ASP A 110 5.87 -1.66 -1.26
N ALA A 111 5.62 -0.40 -1.58
CA ALA A 111 6.29 0.30 -2.67
C ALA A 111 7.81 0.40 -2.48
N THR A 112 8.28 0.51 -1.24
CA THR A 112 9.71 0.52 -0.91
C THR A 112 10.34 -0.86 -1.16
N GLN A 113 9.66 -1.92 -0.79
CA GLN A 113 10.10 -3.29 -1.06
C GLN A 113 10.17 -3.58 -2.56
N VAL A 114 9.15 -3.17 -3.33
CA VAL A 114 9.14 -3.30 -4.80
C VAL A 114 10.37 -2.64 -5.40
N LEU A 115 10.70 -1.42 -4.97
CA LEU A 115 11.87 -0.70 -5.45
C LEU A 115 13.17 -1.43 -5.06
N ALA A 116 13.28 -1.87 -3.82
CA ALA A 116 14.47 -2.55 -3.31
C ALA A 116 14.74 -3.86 -4.07
N GLU A 117 13.70 -4.66 -4.32
CA GLU A 117 13.82 -5.91 -5.06
C GLU A 117 14.20 -5.67 -6.52
N LYS A 118 13.61 -4.65 -7.16
CA LYS A 118 13.96 -4.27 -8.53
C LYS A 118 15.41 -3.78 -8.64
N ALA A 119 15.88 -2.99 -7.69
CA ALA A 119 17.25 -2.51 -7.65
C ALA A 119 18.24 -3.66 -7.44
N ALA A 120 17.95 -4.58 -6.53
CA ALA A 120 18.79 -5.75 -6.27
C ALA A 120 18.88 -6.66 -7.52
N ALA A 121 17.76 -6.92 -8.19
CA ALA A 121 17.74 -7.70 -9.42
C ALA A 121 18.56 -7.03 -10.54
N ALA A 122 18.45 -5.72 -10.70
CA ALA A 122 19.24 -4.95 -11.69
C ALA A 122 20.74 -4.99 -11.39
N ALA A 123 21.13 -5.11 -10.11
CA ALA A 123 22.52 -5.29 -9.69
C ALA A 123 23.03 -6.74 -9.81
N GLY A 124 22.21 -7.67 -10.33
CA GLY A 124 22.56 -9.09 -10.47
C GLY A 124 22.49 -9.91 -9.16
N ALA A 125 21.91 -9.35 -8.10
CA ALA A 125 21.74 -10.06 -6.85
C ALA A 125 20.56 -11.05 -6.93
N ARG A 126 20.69 -12.18 -6.21
CA ARG A 126 19.55 -13.09 -6.02
C ARG A 126 18.53 -12.44 -5.08
N VAL A 127 17.34 -12.22 -5.58
CA VAL A 127 16.24 -11.65 -4.79
C VAL A 127 15.41 -12.79 -4.19
N ILE A 128 15.19 -12.75 -2.86
CA ILE A 128 14.18 -13.56 -2.18
C ILE A 128 12.99 -12.63 -1.93
N SER A 129 12.00 -12.70 -2.81
CA SER A 129 10.84 -11.81 -2.72
C SER A 129 10.01 -12.09 -1.47
N ARG A 130 9.58 -11.00 -0.82
CA ARG A 130 8.59 -11.03 0.27
C ARG A 130 7.29 -10.35 -0.15
N LEU A 131 7.21 -9.95 -1.41
CA LEU A 131 5.98 -9.37 -1.97
C LEU A 131 4.93 -10.48 -2.19
N PRO A 132 3.64 -10.13 -2.13
CA PRO A 132 2.59 -11.10 -2.40
C PRO A 132 2.72 -11.65 -3.82
N GLU A 133 2.66 -12.96 -3.96
CA GLU A 133 2.63 -13.62 -5.27
C GLU A 133 1.29 -13.38 -5.97
N ALA A 134 1.30 -13.47 -7.30
CA ALA A 134 0.07 -13.50 -8.06
C ALA A 134 -0.76 -14.69 -7.61
N SER A 135 -2.02 -14.46 -7.27
CA SER A 135 -2.93 -15.58 -7.02
C SER A 135 -3.01 -16.42 -8.29
N ALA A 136 -2.61 -17.67 -8.20
CA ALA A 136 -2.86 -18.66 -9.25
C ALA A 136 -4.38 -18.88 -9.34
N THR A 137 -4.99 -18.22 -10.31
CA THR A 137 -6.38 -18.47 -10.71
C THR A 137 -6.41 -19.36 -11.93
#